data_fd1d466b7c99a598fc3e827e290cf576
#
_entry.id   fd1d466b7c99a598fc3e827e290cf576
#
_cell.length_a   1.000
_cell.length_b   1.000
_cell.length_c   1.000
_cell.angle_alpha   90.00
_cell.angle_beta   90.00
_cell.angle_gamma   90.00
#
_symmetry.space_group_name_H-M   'P 1'
#
loop_
_entity.id
_entity.type
_entity.pdbx_description
1 polymer ?
#
loop_
_entity_poly.entity_id
_entity_poly.type
_entity_poly.pdbx_seq_one_letter_code
_entity_poly.pdbx_strand_id
1 'polypeptide(L)'
;MLAIDKDSQKFFLLTRKSPLSVTAEYPCTTGQATGDKAREGDLKTPEGVYFIEGKIEGGLDYDLYGDLAFPLNFPNPVDRIRGKTGGGIWVHGRGKAFTPRETRGCVALSLPDLKSIQTTLAPGTPVVIAKHLSVNGAPARDIPIEKELHRELRQWARDWELRSERFFGHYEQEAFTKAQGTPFEAFRQRKERIFASQPWLQVFVGHVGVLAGPDYWVTCFDQLYRSPALISSGRKRLYWQKNADGQWRIVGREFAPGNADLLPDYMEAKRQEVGELLEKWRQAWKSADLSAYLAFYEPSARQDNRQGLEAIAEHKEHVWGKNPPADVFIERPTVELNDKGLEVRFLQTYAAQNGYSDKGVKTMVLEPRGASWAIVSESWEPLS
;
A
#
# COMPACT_ATOMS: atom_id res chain seq x y z
N MET A 1 -5.63 -15.08 8.68
CA MET A 1 -5.49 -15.70 7.35
C MET A 1 -6.03 -17.12 7.43
N LEU A 2 -6.60 -17.60 6.34
CA LEU A 2 -7.12 -18.99 6.22
C LEU A 2 -6.24 -19.79 5.28
N ALA A 3 -6.09 -21.08 5.54
CA ALA A 3 -5.43 -22.00 4.64
C ALA A 3 -6.23 -23.31 4.57
N ILE A 4 -6.37 -23.87 3.38
CA ILE A 4 -7.15 -25.08 3.12
C ILE A 4 -6.27 -26.10 2.42
N ASP A 5 -6.09 -27.25 3.06
CA ASP A 5 -5.45 -28.44 2.50
C ASP A 5 -6.52 -29.37 1.93
N LYS A 6 -6.55 -29.50 0.60
CA LYS A 6 -7.57 -30.29 -0.12
C LYS A 6 -7.34 -31.80 0.00
N ASP A 7 -6.11 -32.24 0.20
CA ASP A 7 -5.81 -33.66 0.33
C ASP A 7 -6.23 -34.18 1.71
N SER A 8 -5.88 -33.47 2.76
CA SER A 8 -6.25 -33.83 4.14
C SER A 8 -7.63 -33.36 4.57
N GLN A 9 -8.32 -32.55 3.75
CA GLN A 9 -9.64 -31.93 4.03
C GLN A 9 -9.63 -31.15 5.35
N LYS A 10 -8.57 -30.32 5.52
CA LYS A 10 -8.34 -29.53 6.71
C LYS A 10 -8.39 -28.04 6.39
N PHE A 11 -9.00 -27.31 7.30
CA PHE A 11 -9.09 -25.87 7.30
C PHE A 11 -8.31 -25.33 8.49
N PHE A 12 -7.37 -24.41 8.23
CA PHE A 12 -6.50 -23.81 9.23
C PHE A 12 -6.81 -22.32 9.39
N LEU A 13 -6.93 -21.88 10.62
CA LEU A 13 -6.86 -20.48 10.98
C LEU A 13 -5.41 -20.17 11.39
N LEU A 14 -4.80 -19.19 10.73
CA LEU A 14 -3.40 -18.81 10.94
C LEU A 14 -3.31 -17.39 11.50
N THR A 15 -2.28 -17.12 12.31
CA THR A 15 -1.95 -15.76 12.75
C THR A 15 -1.67 -14.85 11.55
N ARG A 16 -1.74 -13.52 11.78
CA ARG A 16 -1.30 -12.51 10.80
C ARG A 16 0.15 -12.07 11.03
N LYS A 17 0.87 -12.70 11.96
CA LYS A 17 2.25 -12.37 12.33
C LYS A 17 3.21 -13.34 11.65
N SER A 18 4.38 -12.88 11.28
CA SER A 18 5.47 -13.72 10.81
C SER A 18 6.34 -14.18 12.01
N PRO A 19 6.70 -15.45 12.12
CA PRO A 19 6.24 -16.55 11.28
C PRO A 19 4.75 -16.87 11.49
N LEU A 20 4.09 -17.37 10.44
CA LEU A 20 2.72 -17.84 10.53
C LEU A 20 2.62 -19.02 11.48
N SER A 21 1.64 -19.02 12.38
CA SER A 21 1.34 -20.14 13.27
C SER A 21 -0.12 -20.53 13.20
N VAL A 22 -0.41 -21.81 13.29
CA VAL A 22 -1.78 -22.34 13.35
C VAL A 22 -2.37 -21.97 14.71
N THR A 23 -3.52 -21.28 14.69
CA THR A 23 -4.28 -20.95 15.90
C THR A 23 -5.48 -21.86 16.11
N ALA A 24 -6.02 -22.43 15.02
CA ALA A 24 -7.07 -23.44 15.07
C ALA A 24 -7.06 -24.29 13.80
N GLU A 25 -7.53 -25.51 13.92
CA GLU A 25 -7.68 -26.48 12.83
C GLU A 25 -9.10 -27.07 12.89
N TYR A 26 -9.73 -27.18 11.73
CA TYR A 26 -11.10 -27.72 11.61
C TYR A 26 -11.16 -28.72 10.45
N PRO A 27 -11.97 -29.78 10.55
CA PRO A 27 -12.33 -30.58 9.40
C PRO A 27 -13.13 -29.73 8.42
N CYS A 28 -12.89 -29.93 7.12
CA CYS A 28 -13.68 -29.29 6.07
C CYS A 28 -14.02 -30.28 4.95
N THR A 29 -14.89 -29.86 4.05
CA THR A 29 -15.17 -30.59 2.81
C THR A 29 -15.02 -29.64 1.63
N THR A 30 -14.47 -30.18 0.53
CA THR A 30 -14.19 -29.43 -0.70
C THR A 30 -14.92 -30.06 -1.88
N GLY A 31 -14.63 -29.63 -3.10
CA GLY A 31 -15.24 -30.15 -4.33
C GLY A 31 -15.09 -31.66 -4.52
N GLN A 32 -16.09 -32.28 -5.10
CA GLN A 32 -16.18 -33.74 -5.37
C GLN A 32 -15.02 -34.23 -6.25
N ALA A 33 -14.58 -33.42 -7.20
CA ALA A 33 -13.48 -33.76 -8.08
C ALA A 33 -12.14 -33.19 -7.55
N THR A 34 -11.08 -33.99 -7.71
CA THR A 34 -9.72 -33.58 -7.33
C THR A 34 -9.07 -32.66 -8.36
N GLY A 35 -7.98 -31.99 -7.96
CA GLY A 35 -7.24 -31.06 -8.80
C GLY A 35 -7.76 -29.63 -8.74
N ASP A 36 -7.11 -28.73 -9.48
CA ASP A 36 -7.44 -27.32 -9.54
C ASP A 36 -8.67 -27.06 -10.42
N LYS A 37 -9.54 -26.15 -10.00
CA LYS A 37 -10.72 -25.74 -10.76
C LYS A 37 -10.30 -25.01 -12.03
N ALA A 38 -10.84 -25.46 -13.18
CA ALA A 38 -10.58 -24.88 -14.49
C ALA A 38 -11.82 -24.27 -15.15
N ARG A 39 -13.00 -24.88 -14.97
CA ARG A 39 -14.24 -24.46 -15.64
C ARG A 39 -15.47 -24.61 -14.75
N GLU A 40 -16.49 -23.89 -15.10
CA GLU A 40 -17.80 -24.04 -14.47
C GLU A 40 -18.28 -25.49 -14.53
N GLY A 41 -18.89 -25.97 -13.44
CA GLY A 41 -19.44 -27.33 -13.38
C GLY A 41 -18.43 -28.45 -13.20
N ASP A 42 -17.13 -28.21 -13.10
CA ASP A 42 -16.09 -29.24 -12.95
C ASP A 42 -16.02 -29.89 -11.56
N LEU A 43 -16.86 -29.44 -10.64
CA LEU A 43 -16.96 -29.91 -9.24
C LEU A 43 -15.66 -29.81 -8.44
N LYS A 44 -14.71 -28.97 -8.88
CA LYS A 44 -13.40 -28.79 -8.24
C LYS A 44 -13.37 -27.51 -7.41
N THR A 45 -12.63 -27.56 -6.30
CA THR A 45 -12.23 -26.37 -5.55
C THR A 45 -10.95 -25.79 -6.15
N PRO A 46 -10.88 -24.48 -6.42
CA PRO A 46 -9.69 -23.87 -7.01
C PRO A 46 -8.47 -23.92 -6.07
N GLU A 47 -7.28 -23.86 -6.65
CA GLU A 47 -6.00 -23.76 -5.93
C GLU A 47 -5.36 -22.39 -6.20
N GLY A 48 -4.99 -21.66 -5.14
CA GLY A 48 -4.42 -20.32 -5.26
C GLY A 48 -4.60 -19.48 -4.02
N VAL A 49 -4.35 -18.18 -4.20
CA VAL A 49 -4.56 -17.15 -3.18
C VAL A 49 -5.83 -16.38 -3.52
N TYR A 50 -6.79 -16.47 -2.63
CA TYR A 50 -8.08 -15.79 -2.73
C TYR A 50 -8.31 -14.86 -1.55
N PHE A 51 -9.39 -14.09 -1.62
CA PHE A 51 -9.75 -13.16 -0.56
C PHE A 51 -11.27 -13.19 -0.35
N ILE A 52 -11.68 -13.09 0.89
CA ILE A 52 -13.09 -12.91 1.22
C ILE A 52 -13.56 -11.57 0.66
N GLU A 53 -14.68 -11.56 -0.07
CA GLU A 53 -15.28 -10.35 -0.63
C GLU A 53 -16.42 -9.79 0.21
N GLY A 54 -17.07 -10.65 1.01
CA GLY A 54 -18.22 -10.25 1.82
C GLY A 54 -18.68 -11.36 2.76
N LYS A 55 -19.83 -11.13 3.38
CA LYS A 55 -20.54 -12.06 4.26
C LYS A 55 -22.00 -12.15 3.80
N ILE A 56 -22.52 -13.36 3.73
CA ILE A 56 -23.94 -13.65 3.48
C ILE A 56 -24.49 -14.34 4.72
N GLU A 57 -25.51 -13.75 5.31
CA GLU A 57 -26.23 -14.28 6.47
C GLU A 57 -27.72 -14.35 6.15
N GLY A 58 -28.32 -15.51 6.37
CA GLY A 58 -29.74 -15.73 6.15
C GLY A 58 -30.13 -15.92 4.67
N GLY A 59 -31.26 -16.56 4.46
CA GLY A 59 -31.81 -16.79 3.12
C GLY A 59 -31.11 -17.89 2.31
N LEU A 60 -30.17 -18.62 2.92
CA LEU A 60 -29.47 -19.74 2.31
C LEU A 60 -30.16 -21.07 2.67
N ASP A 61 -30.02 -22.08 1.80
CA ASP A 61 -30.39 -23.45 2.15
C ASP A 61 -29.58 -23.91 3.34
N TYR A 62 -30.26 -24.18 4.47
CA TYR A 62 -29.61 -24.47 5.74
C TYR A 62 -28.78 -25.75 5.69
N ASP A 63 -29.29 -26.82 5.03
CA ASP A 63 -28.58 -28.08 4.94
C ASP A 63 -27.31 -27.97 4.10
N LEU A 64 -27.36 -27.17 3.04
CA LEU A 64 -26.22 -26.97 2.11
C LEU A 64 -25.22 -25.92 2.59
N TYR A 65 -25.70 -24.82 3.17
CA TYR A 65 -24.87 -23.64 3.42
C TYR A 65 -24.85 -23.20 4.89
N GLY A 66 -25.66 -23.84 5.76
CA GLY A 66 -25.67 -23.52 7.18
C GLY A 66 -26.04 -22.09 7.51
N ASP A 67 -26.73 -21.37 6.62
CA ASP A 67 -27.19 -20.00 6.76
C ASP A 67 -26.06 -18.95 6.90
N LEU A 68 -24.81 -19.30 6.62
CA LEU A 68 -23.63 -18.44 6.71
C LEU A 68 -22.62 -18.78 5.61
N ALA A 69 -22.24 -17.77 4.80
CA ALA A 69 -21.25 -17.92 3.73
C ALA A 69 -20.36 -16.68 3.55
N PHE A 70 -19.15 -16.92 3.06
CA PHE A 70 -18.12 -15.90 2.76
C PHE A 70 -17.64 -16.11 1.31
N PRO A 71 -18.15 -15.32 0.34
CA PRO A 71 -17.71 -15.37 -1.05
C PRO A 71 -16.21 -15.06 -1.21
N LEU A 72 -15.56 -15.78 -2.13
CA LEU A 72 -14.17 -15.57 -2.53
C LEU A 72 -14.10 -14.92 -3.92
N ASN A 73 -13.04 -14.15 -4.16
CA ASN A 73 -12.76 -13.47 -5.45
C ASN A 73 -12.30 -14.45 -6.55
N PHE A 74 -12.95 -15.60 -6.69
CA PHE A 74 -12.70 -16.53 -7.80
C PHE A 74 -13.62 -16.19 -9.00
N PRO A 75 -13.07 -16.12 -10.26
CA PRO A 75 -11.66 -16.23 -10.63
C PRO A 75 -10.85 -14.97 -10.31
N ASN A 76 -9.69 -15.15 -9.67
CA ASN A 76 -8.74 -14.08 -9.40
C ASN A 76 -8.02 -13.62 -10.69
N PRO A 77 -7.18 -12.56 -10.68
CA PRO A 77 -6.44 -12.13 -11.87
C PRO A 77 -5.65 -13.22 -12.59
N VAL A 78 -4.98 -14.12 -11.85
CA VAL A 78 -4.20 -15.20 -12.47
C VAL A 78 -5.09 -16.30 -13.04
N ASP A 79 -6.21 -16.59 -12.38
CA ASP A 79 -7.20 -17.52 -12.91
C ASP A 79 -7.78 -17.03 -14.25
N ARG A 80 -8.03 -15.72 -14.37
CA ARG A 80 -8.49 -15.11 -15.64
C ARG A 80 -7.44 -15.19 -16.75
N ILE A 81 -6.14 -14.98 -16.43
CA ILE A 81 -5.05 -15.19 -17.40
C ILE A 81 -5.05 -16.61 -17.94
N ARG A 82 -5.35 -17.61 -17.08
CA ARG A 82 -5.43 -19.03 -17.43
C ARG A 82 -6.72 -19.43 -18.11
N GLY A 83 -7.66 -18.48 -18.29
CA GLY A 83 -8.95 -18.75 -18.90
C GLY A 83 -9.89 -19.58 -18.03
N LYS A 84 -9.70 -19.61 -16.72
CA LYS A 84 -10.62 -20.29 -15.81
C LYS A 84 -11.97 -19.61 -15.79
N THR A 85 -13.04 -20.41 -15.71
CA THR A 85 -14.42 -19.93 -15.76
C THR A 85 -15.25 -20.40 -14.58
N GLY A 86 -16.46 -19.81 -14.44
CA GLY A 86 -17.38 -20.02 -13.34
C GLY A 86 -17.17 -19.01 -12.21
N GLY A 87 -17.89 -19.19 -11.12
CA GLY A 87 -17.88 -18.30 -9.95
C GLY A 87 -18.55 -18.98 -8.76
N GLY A 88 -18.94 -18.19 -7.73
CA GLY A 88 -19.70 -18.73 -6.59
C GLY A 88 -18.89 -19.70 -5.73
N ILE A 89 -17.59 -19.49 -5.62
CA ILE A 89 -16.74 -20.24 -4.67
C ILE A 89 -16.80 -19.54 -3.32
N TRP A 90 -17.32 -20.22 -2.33
CA TRP A 90 -17.53 -19.71 -0.97
C TRP A 90 -16.82 -20.56 0.07
N VAL A 91 -16.49 -19.93 1.21
CA VAL A 91 -16.30 -20.62 2.49
C VAL A 91 -17.65 -20.53 3.21
N HIS A 92 -18.29 -21.66 3.52
CA HIS A 92 -19.64 -21.65 4.11
C HIS A 92 -19.82 -22.72 5.18
N GLY A 93 -20.90 -22.58 5.95
CA GLY A 93 -21.32 -23.59 6.92
C GLY A 93 -22.04 -24.76 6.26
N ARG A 94 -22.24 -25.84 7.03
CA ARG A 94 -23.15 -26.95 6.74
C ARG A 94 -24.08 -27.13 7.93
N GLY A 95 -25.36 -27.18 7.65
CA GLY A 95 -26.41 -27.43 8.67
C GLY A 95 -26.51 -28.89 9.09
N LYS A 96 -25.88 -29.81 8.34
CA LYS A 96 -25.84 -31.25 8.61
C LYS A 96 -24.38 -31.79 8.58
N ALA A 97 -24.22 -33.02 9.05
CA ALA A 97 -22.96 -33.73 8.91
C ALA A 97 -22.54 -33.84 7.42
N PHE A 98 -21.25 -33.86 7.16
CA PHE A 98 -20.68 -33.95 5.83
C PHE A 98 -19.56 -35.00 5.78
N THR A 99 -19.27 -35.47 4.58
CA THR A 99 -18.15 -36.34 4.26
C THR A 99 -17.11 -35.58 3.45
N PRO A 100 -15.84 -36.08 3.38
CA PRO A 100 -14.82 -35.48 2.53
C PRO A 100 -15.27 -35.37 1.06
N ARG A 101 -14.94 -34.25 0.38
CA ARG A 101 -15.18 -34.00 -1.05
C ARG A 101 -16.64 -34.08 -1.46
N GLU A 102 -17.48 -33.33 -0.78
CA GLU A 102 -18.95 -33.37 -0.97
C GLU A 102 -19.52 -32.13 -1.66
N THR A 103 -18.75 -31.04 -1.78
CA THR A 103 -19.27 -29.81 -2.37
C THR A 103 -19.14 -29.76 -3.89
N ARG A 104 -19.75 -28.75 -4.51
CA ARG A 104 -19.60 -28.48 -5.96
C ARG A 104 -18.47 -27.52 -6.29
N GLY A 105 -17.53 -27.33 -5.33
CA GLY A 105 -16.35 -26.48 -5.49
C GLY A 105 -16.10 -25.52 -4.34
N CYS A 106 -17.05 -25.30 -3.46
CA CYS A 106 -16.90 -24.50 -2.25
C CYS A 106 -16.05 -25.23 -1.19
N VAL A 107 -15.66 -24.50 -0.16
CA VAL A 107 -15.07 -25.04 1.07
C VAL A 107 -16.12 -24.92 2.17
N ALA A 108 -16.52 -26.06 2.77
CA ALA A 108 -17.52 -26.05 3.81
C ALA A 108 -17.01 -26.64 5.13
N LEU A 109 -17.43 -26.03 6.24
CA LEU A 109 -17.18 -26.46 7.62
C LEU A 109 -18.52 -26.78 8.30
N SER A 110 -18.48 -27.42 9.46
CA SER A 110 -19.65 -27.45 10.34
C SER A 110 -20.08 -26.00 10.66
N LEU A 111 -21.38 -25.76 10.76
CA LEU A 111 -21.88 -24.42 11.10
C LEU A 111 -21.37 -23.94 12.45
N PRO A 112 -21.30 -24.75 13.52
CA PRO A 112 -20.69 -24.35 14.78
C PRO A 112 -19.23 -23.90 14.65
N ASP A 113 -18.41 -24.66 13.89
CA ASP A 113 -17.00 -24.29 13.68
C ASP A 113 -16.87 -22.96 12.92
N LEU A 114 -17.64 -22.78 11.83
CA LEU A 114 -17.62 -21.53 11.07
C LEU A 114 -18.09 -20.33 11.92
N LYS A 115 -19.13 -20.51 12.75
CA LYS A 115 -19.62 -19.47 13.66
C LYS A 115 -18.58 -19.10 14.72
N SER A 116 -17.77 -20.05 15.18
CA SER A 116 -16.71 -19.78 16.18
C SER A 116 -15.63 -18.83 15.67
N ILE A 117 -15.40 -18.80 14.37
CA ILE A 117 -14.36 -17.97 13.73
C ILE A 117 -14.91 -16.81 12.91
N GLN A 118 -16.23 -16.67 12.75
CA GLN A 118 -16.85 -15.70 11.83
C GLN A 118 -16.42 -14.25 12.05
N THR A 119 -16.15 -13.85 13.29
CA THR A 119 -15.69 -12.50 13.62
C THR A 119 -14.29 -12.17 13.07
N THR A 120 -13.51 -13.20 12.72
CA THR A 120 -12.18 -13.05 12.12
C THR A 120 -12.22 -13.04 10.59
N LEU A 121 -13.39 -13.33 10.00
CA LEU A 121 -13.61 -13.44 8.56
C LEU A 121 -14.22 -12.14 8.00
N ALA A 122 -13.37 -11.14 7.80
CA ALA A 122 -13.77 -9.87 7.21
C ALA A 122 -13.42 -9.80 5.72
N PRO A 123 -14.07 -8.93 4.93
CA PRO A 123 -13.65 -8.63 3.56
C PRO A 123 -12.15 -8.31 3.49
N GLY A 124 -11.46 -8.91 2.53
CA GLY A 124 -10.01 -8.82 2.39
C GLY A 124 -9.20 -9.82 3.23
N THR A 125 -9.85 -10.70 4.02
CA THR A 125 -9.14 -11.81 4.68
C THR A 125 -8.57 -12.76 3.63
N PRO A 126 -7.23 -13.04 3.64
CA PRO A 126 -6.60 -13.96 2.71
C PRO A 126 -7.02 -15.42 2.97
N VAL A 127 -7.21 -16.16 1.88
CA VAL A 127 -7.58 -17.57 1.85
C VAL A 127 -6.65 -18.30 0.87
N VAL A 128 -5.73 -19.09 1.37
CA VAL A 128 -4.84 -19.92 0.55
C VAL A 128 -5.45 -21.31 0.42
N ILE A 129 -5.68 -21.75 -0.79
CA ILE A 129 -6.21 -23.09 -1.08
C ILE A 129 -5.16 -23.84 -1.88
N ALA A 130 -4.70 -24.97 -1.37
CA ALA A 130 -3.71 -25.79 -2.04
C ALA A 130 -4.10 -27.28 -2.03
N LYS A 131 -3.52 -28.04 -2.96
CA LYS A 131 -3.68 -29.49 -2.97
C LYS A 131 -3.16 -30.07 -1.65
N HIS A 132 -1.95 -29.67 -1.25
CA HIS A 132 -1.32 -30.04 0.00
C HIS A 132 -0.63 -28.85 0.63
N LEU A 133 -0.72 -28.70 1.97
CA LEU A 133 -0.07 -27.65 2.75
C LEU A 133 0.84 -28.25 3.84
N SER A 134 2.05 -27.74 3.92
CA SER A 134 2.93 -27.98 5.06
C SER A 134 2.83 -26.83 6.03
N VAL A 135 2.01 -26.99 7.08
CA VAL A 135 1.74 -25.91 8.07
C VAL A 135 2.68 -25.95 9.28
N ASN A 136 3.38 -27.08 9.49
CA ASN A 136 4.30 -27.26 10.62
C ASN A 136 5.75 -27.28 10.13
N GLY A 137 6.54 -26.31 10.56
CA GLY A 137 8.00 -26.34 10.42
C GLY A 137 8.54 -26.10 9.01
N ALA A 138 7.78 -25.44 8.14
CA ALA A 138 8.34 -24.99 6.87
C ALA A 138 9.50 -24.01 7.16
N PRO A 139 10.74 -24.33 6.74
CA PRO A 139 11.82 -23.37 6.86
C PRO A 139 11.46 -22.13 6.05
N ALA A 140 11.95 -21.00 6.50
CA ALA A 140 11.80 -19.70 5.87
C ALA A 140 12.46 -19.62 4.46
N ARG A 141 12.09 -20.54 3.56
CA ARG A 141 12.62 -20.61 2.19
C ARG A 141 12.23 -19.40 1.34
N ASP A 142 11.16 -18.73 1.73
CA ASP A 142 10.56 -17.63 0.93
C ASP A 142 10.96 -16.24 1.40
N ILE A 143 11.72 -16.11 2.49
CA ILE A 143 12.22 -14.80 2.97
C ILE A 143 12.96 -14.01 1.89
N PRO A 144 13.79 -14.60 1.01
CA PRO A 144 14.41 -13.88 -0.10
C PRO A 144 13.37 -13.27 -1.05
N ILE A 145 12.33 -14.03 -1.41
CA ILE A 145 11.27 -13.57 -2.32
C ILE A 145 10.42 -12.48 -1.68
N GLU A 146 10.08 -12.60 -0.40
CA GLU A 146 9.39 -11.54 0.33
C GLU A 146 10.18 -10.24 0.28
N LYS A 147 11.49 -10.29 0.55
CA LYS A 147 12.38 -9.12 0.47
C LYS A 147 12.47 -8.54 -0.94
N GLU A 148 12.54 -9.40 -1.97
CA GLU A 148 12.49 -8.97 -3.37
C GLU A 148 11.19 -8.24 -3.67
N LEU A 149 10.03 -8.83 -3.35
CA LEU A 149 8.73 -8.24 -3.62
C LEU A 149 8.46 -6.96 -2.82
N HIS A 150 8.96 -6.86 -1.60
CA HIS A 150 8.94 -5.60 -0.85
C HIS A 150 9.78 -4.50 -1.54
N ARG A 151 10.92 -4.86 -2.13
CA ARG A 151 11.74 -3.91 -2.90
C ARG A 151 11.03 -3.48 -4.18
N GLU A 152 10.50 -4.45 -4.95
CA GLU A 152 9.73 -4.17 -6.18
C GLU A 152 8.50 -3.31 -5.90
N LEU A 153 7.78 -3.57 -4.82
CA LEU A 153 6.61 -2.78 -4.42
C LEU A 153 7.00 -1.33 -4.07
N ARG A 154 8.10 -1.13 -3.33
CA ARG A 154 8.60 0.23 -3.05
C ARG A 154 9.02 0.96 -4.31
N GLN A 155 9.70 0.27 -5.24
CA GLN A 155 10.11 0.87 -6.51
C GLN A 155 8.89 1.21 -7.38
N TRP A 156 7.89 0.34 -7.44
CA TRP A 156 6.62 0.59 -8.12
C TRP A 156 5.90 1.83 -7.55
N ALA A 157 5.82 1.98 -6.24
CA ALA A 157 5.19 3.14 -5.59
C ALA A 157 5.97 4.42 -5.93
N ARG A 158 7.30 4.37 -5.85
CA ARG A 158 8.18 5.50 -6.18
C ARG A 158 8.08 5.90 -7.66
N ASP A 159 8.10 4.94 -8.60
CA ASP A 159 7.96 5.25 -10.03
C ASP A 159 6.58 5.84 -10.34
N TRP A 160 5.55 5.47 -9.58
CA TRP A 160 4.24 6.08 -9.66
C TRP A 160 4.27 7.54 -9.15
N GLU A 161 4.87 7.81 -7.98
CA GLU A 161 5.03 9.17 -7.42
C GLU A 161 5.81 10.08 -8.39
N LEU A 162 6.87 9.57 -8.98
CA LEU A 162 7.68 10.29 -9.97
C LEU A 162 6.99 10.44 -11.33
N ARG A 163 5.83 9.80 -11.54
CA ARG A 163 5.12 9.80 -12.82
C ARG A 163 5.99 9.31 -13.97
N SER A 164 6.90 8.39 -13.64
CA SER A 164 7.94 7.88 -14.53
C SER A 164 7.39 6.88 -15.54
N GLU A 165 7.92 6.86 -16.76
CA GLU A 165 7.70 5.79 -17.73
C GLU A 165 8.04 4.40 -17.16
N ARG A 166 8.99 4.30 -16.23
CA ARG A 166 9.35 3.06 -15.53
C ARG A 166 8.16 2.44 -14.78
N PHE A 167 7.18 3.26 -14.38
CA PHE A 167 5.95 2.76 -13.74
C PHE A 167 5.25 1.71 -14.61
N PHE A 168 5.18 1.91 -15.91
CA PHE A 168 4.55 0.96 -16.84
C PHE A 168 5.41 -0.29 -17.07
N GLY A 169 6.72 -0.18 -16.91
CA GLY A 169 7.66 -1.29 -17.00
C GLY A 169 7.53 -2.34 -15.89
N HIS A 170 6.82 -2.02 -14.80
CA HIS A 170 6.51 -3.01 -13.76
C HIS A 170 5.47 -4.05 -14.19
N TYR A 171 4.77 -3.84 -15.31
CA TYR A 171 3.65 -4.67 -15.73
C TYR A 171 4.02 -5.60 -16.89
N GLU A 172 3.46 -6.83 -16.85
CA GLU A 172 3.41 -7.72 -18.01
C GLU A 172 2.13 -7.41 -18.80
N GLN A 173 2.25 -6.74 -19.93
CA GLN A 173 1.12 -6.07 -20.59
C GLN A 173 0.06 -7.04 -21.11
N GLU A 174 0.48 -8.17 -21.71
CA GLU A 174 -0.44 -9.17 -22.25
C GLU A 174 -1.20 -9.88 -21.12
N ALA A 175 -0.47 -10.35 -20.11
CA ALA A 175 -1.06 -11.00 -18.94
C ALA A 175 -2.00 -10.05 -18.19
N PHE A 176 -1.58 -8.79 -17.99
CA PHE A 176 -2.39 -7.77 -17.36
C PHE A 176 -3.69 -7.48 -18.13
N THR A 177 -3.62 -7.42 -19.46
CA THR A 177 -4.81 -7.28 -20.33
C THR A 177 -5.80 -8.42 -20.11
N LYS A 178 -5.33 -9.67 -20.13
CA LYS A 178 -6.16 -10.86 -19.86
C LYS A 178 -6.74 -10.81 -18.44
N ALA A 179 -5.93 -10.46 -17.45
CA ALA A 179 -6.36 -10.39 -16.06
C ALA A 179 -7.43 -9.32 -15.79
N GLN A 180 -7.33 -8.16 -16.45
CA GLN A 180 -8.23 -7.02 -16.21
C GLN A 180 -9.42 -6.98 -17.19
N GLY A 181 -9.39 -7.75 -18.27
CA GLY A 181 -10.41 -7.72 -19.31
C GLY A 181 -10.45 -6.41 -20.12
N THR A 182 -9.40 -5.59 -20.01
CA THR A 182 -9.26 -4.32 -20.74
C THR A 182 -7.84 -4.16 -21.25
N PRO A 183 -7.62 -3.60 -22.47
CA PRO A 183 -6.28 -3.40 -23.00
C PRO A 183 -5.36 -2.63 -22.04
N PHE A 184 -4.11 -3.06 -21.93
CA PHE A 184 -3.10 -2.36 -21.13
C PHE A 184 -2.93 -0.90 -21.57
N GLU A 185 -3.03 -0.64 -22.87
CA GLU A 185 -2.94 0.71 -23.43
C GLU A 185 -4.03 1.65 -22.85
N ALA A 186 -5.24 1.18 -22.65
CA ALA A 186 -6.30 1.98 -22.02
C ALA A 186 -5.97 2.32 -20.55
N PHE A 187 -5.32 1.39 -19.84
CA PHE A 187 -4.80 1.65 -18.49
C PHE A 187 -3.68 2.69 -18.53
N ARG A 188 -2.74 2.57 -19.46
CA ARG A 188 -1.61 3.49 -19.67
C ARG A 188 -2.11 4.91 -19.93
N GLN A 189 -2.93 5.10 -20.95
CA GLN A 189 -3.49 6.41 -21.32
C GLN A 189 -4.25 7.09 -20.17
N ARG A 190 -5.00 6.32 -19.37
CA ARG A 190 -5.66 6.87 -18.19
C ARG A 190 -4.65 7.35 -17.15
N LYS A 191 -3.55 6.59 -16.92
CA LYS A 191 -2.49 6.99 -15.98
C LYS A 191 -1.72 8.20 -16.49
N GLU A 192 -1.39 8.26 -17.76
CA GLU A 192 -0.71 9.41 -18.39
C GLU A 192 -1.52 10.70 -18.24
N ARG A 193 -2.84 10.64 -18.45
CA ARG A 193 -3.72 11.80 -18.18
C ARG A 193 -3.67 12.27 -16.73
N ILE A 194 -3.65 11.35 -15.77
CA ILE A 194 -3.48 11.69 -14.35
C ILE A 194 -2.10 12.31 -14.13
N PHE A 195 -1.05 11.74 -14.68
CA PHE A 195 0.33 12.23 -14.55
C PHE A 195 0.49 13.64 -15.12
N ALA A 196 -0.15 13.91 -16.24
CA ALA A 196 -0.12 15.24 -16.87
C ALA A 196 -0.95 16.28 -16.09
N SER A 197 -2.04 15.87 -15.43
CA SER A 197 -2.97 16.78 -14.75
C SER A 197 -2.56 17.13 -13.31
N GLN A 198 -1.64 16.36 -12.70
CA GLN A 198 -1.25 16.56 -11.31
C GLN A 198 0.17 17.13 -11.22
N PRO A 199 0.41 18.27 -10.55
CA PRO A 199 1.76 18.79 -10.32
C PRO A 199 2.61 17.83 -9.49
N TRP A 200 1.97 17.15 -8.54
CA TRP A 200 2.58 16.10 -7.73
C TRP A 200 1.54 15.04 -7.35
N LEU A 201 2.02 13.87 -6.97
CA LEU A 201 1.26 12.83 -6.30
C LEU A 201 2.15 12.05 -5.34
N GLN A 202 1.53 11.46 -4.33
CA GLN A 202 2.18 10.61 -3.35
C GLN A 202 1.43 9.28 -3.21
N VAL A 203 2.17 8.19 -3.06
CA VAL A 203 1.65 6.83 -2.92
C VAL A 203 2.30 6.19 -1.71
N PHE A 204 1.65 6.29 -0.57
CA PHE A 204 2.12 5.65 0.65
C PHE A 204 1.55 4.23 0.75
N VAL A 205 2.41 3.29 1.12
CA VAL A 205 2.10 1.85 1.21
C VAL A 205 2.41 1.39 2.63
N GLY A 206 1.41 0.82 3.29
CA GLY A 206 1.55 0.27 4.64
C GLY A 206 0.96 -1.14 4.76
N HIS A 207 1.20 -1.80 5.89
CA HIS A 207 0.63 -3.11 6.25
C HIS A 207 0.81 -4.18 5.16
N VAL A 208 2.02 -4.27 4.60
CA VAL A 208 2.31 -5.16 3.48
C VAL A 208 2.37 -6.61 3.93
N GLY A 209 1.57 -7.46 3.29
CA GLY A 209 1.64 -8.91 3.36
C GLY A 209 2.05 -9.49 2.01
N VAL A 210 2.81 -10.59 2.02
CA VAL A 210 3.23 -11.32 0.83
C VAL A 210 2.73 -12.76 0.95
N LEU A 211 2.03 -13.25 -0.06
CA LEU A 211 1.40 -14.56 -0.08
C LEU A 211 1.84 -15.34 -1.30
N ALA A 212 2.23 -16.60 -1.08
CA ALA A 212 2.61 -17.52 -2.15
C ALA A 212 1.36 -18.20 -2.74
N GLY A 213 1.20 -18.13 -4.06
CA GLY A 213 0.34 -18.98 -4.85
C GLY A 213 1.13 -20.13 -5.50
N PRO A 214 0.50 -20.96 -6.35
CA PRO A 214 1.18 -22.11 -6.97
C PRO A 214 2.39 -21.72 -7.83
N ASP A 215 2.30 -20.65 -8.62
CA ASP A 215 3.33 -20.16 -9.55
C ASP A 215 3.32 -18.62 -9.66
N TYR A 216 2.73 -17.95 -8.68
CA TYR A 216 2.65 -16.50 -8.57
C TYR A 216 2.68 -16.07 -7.11
N TRP A 217 2.88 -14.78 -6.90
CA TRP A 217 2.84 -14.19 -5.57
C TRP A 217 1.87 -13.03 -5.53
N VAL A 218 1.32 -12.76 -4.35
CA VAL A 218 0.42 -11.63 -4.15
C VAL A 218 0.98 -10.75 -3.05
N THR A 219 1.24 -9.48 -3.36
CA THR A 219 1.40 -8.46 -2.33
C THR A 219 0.04 -7.85 -2.04
N CYS A 220 -0.40 -7.92 -0.79
CA CYS A 220 -1.60 -7.26 -0.30
C CYS A 220 -1.19 -6.17 0.70
N PHE A 221 -1.69 -4.96 0.50
CA PHE A 221 -1.29 -3.80 1.30
C PHE A 221 -2.37 -2.74 1.34
N ASP A 222 -2.29 -1.91 2.34
CA ASP A 222 -3.07 -0.69 2.40
C ASP A 222 -2.34 0.42 1.65
N GLN A 223 -3.08 1.19 0.84
CA GLN A 223 -2.55 2.28 0.04
C GLN A 223 -3.24 3.59 0.42
N LEU A 224 -2.44 4.62 0.67
CA LEU A 224 -2.90 6.01 0.68
C LEU A 224 -2.35 6.69 -0.58
N TYR A 225 -3.26 7.23 -1.40
CA TYR A 225 -2.94 8.07 -2.54
C TYR A 225 -3.28 9.50 -2.21
N ARG A 226 -2.39 10.43 -2.54
CA ARG A 226 -2.58 11.85 -2.31
C ARG A 226 -2.12 12.67 -3.51
N SER A 227 -2.92 13.66 -3.88
CA SER A 227 -2.60 14.71 -4.86
C SER A 227 -3.28 16.02 -4.39
N PRO A 228 -3.04 17.18 -5.02
CA PRO A 228 -3.77 18.40 -4.67
C PRO A 228 -5.29 18.26 -4.72
N ALA A 229 -5.79 17.43 -5.65
CA ALA A 229 -7.22 17.27 -5.89
C ALA A 229 -7.87 16.12 -5.11
N LEU A 230 -7.10 15.18 -4.56
CA LEU A 230 -7.66 13.93 -4.02
C LEU A 230 -6.78 13.31 -2.95
N ILE A 231 -7.42 12.91 -1.86
CA ILE A 231 -6.89 11.93 -0.91
C ILE A 231 -7.78 10.69 -1.00
N SER A 232 -7.17 9.52 -1.23
CA SER A 232 -7.90 8.25 -1.35
C SER A 232 -7.11 7.13 -0.68
N SER A 233 -7.80 6.30 0.08
CA SER A 233 -7.21 5.12 0.70
C SER A 233 -7.99 3.86 0.36
N GLY A 234 -7.36 2.70 0.55
CA GLY A 234 -7.98 1.41 0.34
C GLY A 234 -6.96 0.29 0.30
N ARG A 235 -7.48 -0.93 0.21
CA ARG A 235 -6.63 -2.12 0.12
C ARG A 235 -6.34 -2.46 -1.34
N LYS A 236 -5.06 -2.65 -1.65
CA LYS A 236 -4.59 -3.06 -2.97
C LYS A 236 -3.95 -4.44 -2.92
N ARG A 237 -4.10 -5.18 -4.03
CA ARG A 237 -3.44 -6.44 -4.28
C ARG A 237 -2.76 -6.36 -5.63
N LEU A 238 -1.48 -6.74 -5.68
CA LEU A 238 -0.73 -6.88 -6.93
C LEU A 238 -0.31 -8.35 -7.05
N TYR A 239 -0.60 -8.92 -8.19
CA TYR A 239 -0.27 -10.31 -8.54
C TYR A 239 1.00 -10.29 -9.37
N TRP A 240 2.01 -11.05 -8.93
CA TRP A 240 3.36 -11.03 -9.47
C TRP A 240 3.74 -12.38 -10.05
N GLN A 241 4.34 -12.36 -11.24
CA GLN A 241 5.01 -13.51 -11.84
C GLN A 241 6.38 -13.08 -12.36
N LYS A 242 7.33 -14.03 -12.47
CA LYS A 242 8.60 -13.78 -13.15
C LYS A 242 8.40 -13.94 -14.65
N ASN A 243 8.91 -12.98 -15.42
CA ASN A 243 8.99 -13.08 -16.87
C ASN A 243 10.12 -14.04 -17.30
N ALA A 244 10.33 -14.22 -18.60
CA ALA A 244 11.36 -15.10 -19.15
C ALA A 244 12.79 -14.74 -18.69
N ASP A 245 13.04 -13.47 -18.38
CA ASP A 245 14.32 -12.96 -17.90
C ASP A 245 14.47 -13.09 -16.36
N GLY A 246 13.50 -13.72 -15.69
CA GLY A 246 13.49 -13.90 -14.24
C GLY A 246 13.13 -12.64 -13.44
N GLN A 247 12.67 -11.58 -14.09
CA GLN A 247 12.28 -10.34 -13.45
C GLN A 247 10.81 -10.38 -13.00
N TRP A 248 10.54 -9.84 -11.82
CA TRP A 248 9.17 -9.71 -11.32
C TRP A 248 8.36 -8.72 -12.15
N ARG A 249 7.14 -9.14 -12.54
CA ARG A 249 6.17 -8.33 -13.27
C ARG A 249 4.79 -8.46 -12.65
N ILE A 250 4.07 -7.36 -12.62
CA ILE A 250 2.66 -7.31 -12.21
C ILE A 250 1.81 -7.83 -13.36
N VAL A 251 1.18 -8.97 -13.15
CA VAL A 251 0.27 -9.60 -14.12
C VAL A 251 -1.20 -9.27 -13.86
N GLY A 252 -1.52 -8.74 -12.68
CA GLY A 252 -2.89 -8.36 -12.34
C GLY A 252 -2.94 -7.50 -11.09
N ARG A 253 -4.03 -6.78 -10.91
CA ARG A 253 -4.27 -5.94 -9.74
C ARG A 253 -5.73 -5.94 -9.32
N GLU A 254 -5.95 -5.71 -8.04
CA GLU A 254 -7.25 -5.42 -7.46
C GLU A 254 -7.14 -4.21 -6.52
N PHE A 255 -8.22 -3.46 -6.36
CA PHE A 255 -8.30 -2.36 -5.42
C PHE A 255 -9.71 -2.30 -4.83
N ALA A 256 -9.78 -2.37 -3.52
CA ALA A 256 -11.00 -2.17 -2.75
C ALA A 256 -10.88 -0.81 -2.03
N PRO A 257 -11.67 0.21 -2.42
CA PRO A 257 -11.70 1.46 -1.70
C PRO A 257 -12.25 1.24 -0.28
N GLY A 258 -11.76 2.01 0.67
CA GLY A 258 -12.19 1.91 2.07
C GLY A 258 -11.25 2.71 2.96
N ASN A 259 -11.63 2.84 4.22
CA ASN A 259 -10.80 3.51 5.22
C ASN A 259 -9.66 2.59 5.67
N ALA A 260 -8.60 2.50 4.87
CA ALA A 260 -7.32 2.10 5.41
C ALA A 260 -6.82 3.27 6.26
N ASP A 261 -6.76 3.07 7.58
CA ASP A 261 -6.26 4.11 8.51
C ASP A 261 -4.73 4.20 8.42
N LEU A 262 -4.25 4.72 7.29
CA LEU A 262 -2.82 4.94 7.03
C LEU A 262 -2.40 6.38 7.28
N LEU A 263 -3.32 7.27 7.59
CA LEU A 263 -2.99 8.68 7.75
C LEU A 263 -2.02 8.93 8.93
N PRO A 264 -2.19 8.28 10.09
CA PRO A 264 -1.22 8.39 11.18
C PRO A 264 0.19 7.94 10.77
N ASP A 265 0.33 6.77 10.11
CA ASP A 265 1.62 6.23 9.66
C ASP A 265 2.26 7.12 8.59
N TYR A 266 1.45 7.59 7.65
CA TYR A 266 1.87 8.56 6.65
C TYR A 266 2.41 9.83 7.30
N MET A 267 1.67 10.42 8.24
CA MET A 267 2.09 11.65 8.92
C MET A 267 3.34 11.44 9.77
N GLU A 268 3.50 10.28 10.40
CA GLU A 268 4.73 9.97 11.13
C GLU A 268 5.94 9.88 10.20
N ALA A 269 5.80 9.19 9.07
CA ALA A 269 6.85 9.15 8.05
C ALA A 269 7.18 10.55 7.52
N LYS A 270 6.16 11.40 7.31
CA LYS A 270 6.38 12.79 6.84
C LYS A 270 7.03 13.68 7.90
N ARG A 271 6.73 13.51 9.18
CA ARG A 271 7.43 14.22 10.25
C ARG A 271 8.92 13.91 10.27
N GLN A 272 9.28 12.64 10.06
CA GLN A 272 10.69 12.25 9.95
C GLN A 272 11.37 12.88 8.74
N GLU A 273 10.77 12.79 7.53
CA GLU A 273 11.29 13.41 6.30
C GLU A 273 11.48 14.94 6.47
N VAL A 274 10.49 15.60 7.06
CA VAL A 274 10.55 17.06 7.34
C VAL A 274 11.62 17.37 8.37
N GLY A 275 11.78 16.56 9.41
CA GLY A 275 12.84 16.74 10.41
C GLY A 275 14.24 16.72 9.77
N GLU A 276 14.48 15.77 8.85
CA GLU A 276 15.75 15.71 8.11
C GLU A 276 15.94 16.90 7.17
N LEU A 277 14.86 17.37 6.53
CA LEU A 277 14.90 18.58 5.69
C LEU A 277 15.23 19.83 6.52
N LEU A 278 14.53 20.04 7.64
CA LEU A 278 14.73 21.17 8.53
C LEU A 278 16.17 21.22 9.08
N GLU A 279 16.76 20.07 9.43
CA GLU A 279 18.13 20.02 9.90
C GLU A 279 19.13 20.43 8.81
N LYS A 280 18.97 19.94 7.58
CA LYS A 280 19.82 20.33 6.45
C LYS A 280 19.64 21.81 6.09
N TRP A 281 18.41 22.31 6.09
CA TRP A 281 18.09 23.72 5.86
C TRP A 281 18.71 24.61 6.94
N ARG A 282 18.62 24.21 8.22
CA ARG A 282 19.23 24.88 9.35
C ARG A 282 20.76 24.97 9.22
N GLN A 283 21.40 23.87 8.78
CA GLN A 283 22.85 23.83 8.57
C GLN A 283 23.29 24.78 7.44
N ALA A 284 22.57 24.79 6.31
CA ALA A 284 22.85 25.71 5.21
C ALA A 284 22.73 27.19 5.67
N TRP A 285 21.71 27.47 6.49
CA TRP A 285 21.55 28.81 7.07
C TRP A 285 22.69 29.16 8.04
N LYS A 286 23.01 28.27 8.99
CA LYS A 286 24.07 28.46 9.97
C LYS A 286 25.44 28.70 9.33
N SER A 287 25.74 28.02 8.24
CA SER A 287 26.99 28.16 7.48
C SER A 287 26.99 29.36 6.52
N ALA A 288 25.90 30.12 6.42
CA ALA A 288 25.71 31.19 5.44
C ALA A 288 25.94 30.70 3.99
N ASP A 289 25.69 29.41 3.71
CA ASP A 289 25.78 28.86 2.36
C ASP A 289 24.50 29.18 1.60
N LEU A 290 24.52 30.30 0.88
CA LEU A 290 23.36 30.79 0.14
C LEU A 290 22.88 29.79 -0.94
N SER A 291 23.80 29.14 -1.63
CA SER A 291 23.47 28.17 -2.67
C SER A 291 22.75 26.94 -2.08
N ALA A 292 23.31 26.36 -1.01
CA ALA A 292 22.68 25.26 -0.30
C ALA A 292 21.34 25.66 0.32
N TYR A 293 21.22 26.88 0.86
CA TYR A 293 19.97 27.40 1.42
C TYR A 293 18.87 27.53 0.36
N LEU A 294 19.17 28.14 -0.78
CA LEU A 294 18.21 28.34 -1.86
C LEU A 294 17.77 27.02 -2.54
N ALA A 295 18.59 25.98 -2.47
CA ALA A 295 18.26 24.67 -3.02
C ALA A 295 17.02 24.01 -2.38
N PHE A 296 16.61 24.45 -1.18
CA PHE A 296 15.38 24.01 -0.52
C PHE A 296 14.11 24.66 -1.07
N TYR A 297 14.22 25.75 -1.82
CA TYR A 297 13.07 26.53 -2.29
C TYR A 297 12.71 26.21 -3.73
N GLU A 298 11.41 26.32 -4.04
CA GLU A 298 10.94 26.35 -5.43
C GLU A 298 11.35 27.68 -6.09
N PRO A 299 11.61 27.69 -7.42
CA PRO A 299 11.98 28.92 -8.13
C PRO A 299 11.00 30.09 -7.93
N SER A 300 9.71 29.77 -7.78
CA SER A 300 8.65 30.75 -7.54
C SER A 300 8.28 30.92 -6.07
N ALA A 301 9.11 30.44 -5.14
CA ALA A 301 8.82 30.47 -3.71
C ALA A 301 8.60 31.89 -3.18
N ARG A 302 7.76 32.00 -2.16
CA ARG A 302 7.50 33.24 -1.46
C ARG A 302 8.09 33.19 -0.05
N GLN A 303 8.86 34.19 0.32
CA GLN A 303 9.33 34.40 1.70
C GLN A 303 8.82 35.75 2.20
N ASP A 304 7.84 35.74 3.10
CA ASP A 304 7.07 36.94 3.53
C ASP A 304 6.50 37.69 2.32
N ASN A 305 7.00 38.90 2.07
CA ASN A 305 6.62 39.76 0.94
C ASN A 305 7.55 39.62 -0.29
N ARG A 306 8.54 38.73 -0.24
CA ARG A 306 9.53 38.50 -1.33
C ARG A 306 9.10 37.33 -2.20
N GLN A 307 9.16 37.50 -3.52
CA GLN A 307 8.75 36.51 -4.50
C GLN A 307 9.94 36.11 -5.37
N GLY A 308 10.20 34.80 -5.44
CA GLY A 308 11.26 34.19 -6.25
C GLY A 308 12.62 34.12 -5.57
N LEU A 309 13.49 33.26 -6.10
CA LEU A 309 14.82 32.96 -5.50
C LEU A 309 15.73 34.20 -5.47
N GLU A 310 15.68 35.06 -6.48
CA GLU A 310 16.51 36.26 -6.55
C GLU A 310 16.23 37.20 -5.38
N ALA A 311 14.96 37.54 -5.14
CA ALA A 311 14.54 38.41 -4.04
C ALA A 311 14.83 37.80 -2.65
N ILE A 312 14.75 36.44 -2.54
CA ILE A 312 15.13 35.72 -1.31
C ILE A 312 16.64 35.76 -1.11
N ALA A 313 17.42 35.57 -2.17
CA ALA A 313 18.88 35.63 -2.15
C ALA A 313 19.39 37.01 -1.69
N GLU A 314 18.95 38.08 -2.37
CA GLU A 314 19.33 39.45 -2.04
C GLU A 314 19.04 39.79 -0.56
N HIS A 315 17.87 39.36 -0.07
CA HIS A 315 17.52 39.55 1.33
C HIS A 315 18.45 38.80 2.26
N LYS A 316 18.80 37.55 1.96
CA LYS A 316 19.69 36.73 2.82
C LYS A 316 21.10 37.25 2.80
N GLU A 317 21.63 37.68 1.67
CA GLU A 317 22.93 38.30 1.56
C GLU A 317 22.98 39.57 2.41
N HIS A 318 21.98 40.44 2.35
CA HIS A 318 21.89 41.65 3.16
C HIS A 318 21.85 41.32 4.67
N VAL A 319 20.98 40.40 5.08
CA VAL A 319 20.79 40.03 6.50
C VAL A 319 22.04 39.37 7.05
N TRP A 320 22.63 38.42 6.33
CA TRP A 320 23.85 37.71 6.76
C TRP A 320 25.08 38.63 6.72
N GLY A 321 25.17 39.57 5.78
CA GLY A 321 26.21 40.57 5.74
C GLY A 321 26.16 41.52 6.96
N LYS A 322 24.95 41.87 7.42
CA LYS A 322 24.77 42.74 8.62
C LYS A 322 24.88 41.96 9.93
N ASN A 323 24.31 40.77 10.00
CA ASN A 323 24.23 39.91 11.17
C ASN A 323 24.68 38.50 10.81
N PRO A 324 25.99 38.21 10.70
CA PRO A 324 26.45 36.88 10.29
C PRO A 324 25.92 35.79 11.24
N PRO A 325 25.39 34.68 10.73
CA PRO A 325 24.81 33.63 11.57
C PRO A 325 25.89 32.98 12.45
N ALA A 326 25.56 32.79 13.73
CA ALA A 326 26.29 31.93 14.65
C ALA A 326 25.58 30.63 14.86
N ASP A 327 24.24 30.71 15.07
CA ASP A 327 23.39 29.52 15.15
C ASP A 327 21.92 29.83 14.79
N VAL A 328 21.19 28.77 14.45
CA VAL A 328 19.74 28.78 14.21
C VAL A 328 19.15 27.62 14.98
N PHE A 329 18.24 27.89 15.89
CA PHE A 329 17.58 26.87 16.69
C PHE A 329 16.15 26.68 16.20
N ILE A 330 15.72 25.42 16.13
CA ILE A 330 14.37 24.99 15.75
C ILE A 330 13.79 24.22 16.92
N GLU A 331 12.66 24.68 17.45
CA GLU A 331 11.98 24.05 18.58
C GLU A 331 10.54 23.71 18.21
N ARG A 332 10.06 22.56 18.68
CA ARG A 332 8.67 22.10 18.62
C ARG A 332 8.07 22.14 17.19
N PRO A 333 8.70 21.51 16.20
CA PRO A 333 8.11 21.46 14.87
C PRO A 333 6.81 20.66 14.86
N THR A 334 5.77 21.23 14.26
CA THR A 334 4.51 20.56 13.93
C THR A 334 4.42 20.41 12.42
N VAL A 335 3.82 19.31 11.97
CA VAL A 335 3.62 19.02 10.55
C VAL A 335 2.16 18.63 10.34
N GLU A 336 1.50 19.36 9.48
CA GLU A 336 0.08 19.18 9.16
C GLU A 336 -0.13 19.06 7.64
N LEU A 337 -1.28 18.48 7.24
CA LEU A 337 -1.65 18.43 5.83
C LEU A 337 -2.01 19.84 5.33
N ASN A 338 -1.56 20.14 4.12
CA ASN A 338 -1.89 21.38 3.41
C ASN A 338 -2.27 21.04 1.96
N ASP A 339 -3.09 21.84 1.31
CA ASP A 339 -3.53 21.60 -0.08
C ASP A 339 -2.37 21.55 -1.07
N LYS A 340 -1.28 22.27 -0.82
CA LYS A 340 -0.06 22.23 -1.62
C LYS A 340 0.90 21.11 -1.22
N GLY A 341 0.69 20.46 -0.08
CA GLY A 341 1.59 19.44 0.45
C GLY A 341 1.52 19.37 1.96
N LEU A 342 2.49 19.93 2.65
CA LEU A 342 2.56 19.98 4.12
C LEU A 342 2.75 21.40 4.60
N GLU A 343 2.11 21.74 5.71
CA GLU A 343 2.43 22.93 6.49
C GLU A 343 3.32 22.52 7.68
N VAL A 344 4.39 23.26 7.86
CA VAL A 344 5.36 23.04 8.95
C VAL A 344 5.46 24.33 9.76
N ARG A 345 5.22 24.24 11.07
CA ARG A 345 5.29 25.37 11.97
C ARG A 345 6.22 25.07 13.15
N PHE A 346 7.11 25.99 13.46
CA PHE A 346 8.06 25.82 14.55
C PHE A 346 8.49 27.15 15.14
N LEU A 347 9.02 27.09 16.36
CA LEU A 347 9.67 28.20 17.00
C LEU A 347 11.13 28.25 16.52
N GLN A 348 11.53 29.42 15.99
CA GLN A 348 12.88 29.67 15.52
C GLN A 348 13.56 30.71 16.41
N THR A 349 14.79 30.46 16.81
CA THR A 349 15.69 31.45 17.38
C THR A 349 16.92 31.60 16.48
N TYR A 350 17.18 32.80 16.05
CA TYR A 350 18.39 33.17 15.31
C TYR A 350 19.39 33.85 16.26
N ALA A 351 20.64 33.43 16.20
CA ALA A 351 21.74 34.05 16.92
C ALA A 351 22.85 34.44 15.94
N ALA A 352 23.26 35.68 15.94
CA ALA A 352 24.32 36.21 15.09
C ALA A 352 25.66 36.32 15.87
N GLN A 353 26.77 36.30 15.12
CA GLN A 353 28.13 36.42 15.69
C GLN A 353 28.40 37.79 16.39
N ASN A 354 27.67 38.83 15.99
CA ASN A 354 27.77 40.17 16.58
C ASN A 354 26.87 40.36 17.83
N GLY A 355 26.25 39.30 18.35
CA GLY A 355 25.38 39.33 19.53
C GLY A 355 23.91 39.65 19.24
N TYR A 356 23.54 39.94 17.99
CA TYR A 356 22.14 40.09 17.62
C TYR A 356 21.41 38.75 17.76
N SER A 357 20.17 38.77 18.25
CA SER A 357 19.32 37.59 18.33
C SER A 357 17.84 38.00 18.09
N ASP A 358 17.12 37.16 17.43
CA ASP A 358 15.67 37.26 17.32
C ASP A 358 14.98 35.90 17.55
N LYS A 359 13.72 35.94 17.92
CA LYS A 359 12.91 34.75 18.17
C LYS A 359 11.51 34.96 17.65
N GLY A 360 10.97 33.98 16.95
CA GLY A 360 9.65 34.05 16.35
C GLY A 360 9.12 32.71 15.91
N VAL A 361 7.90 32.71 15.42
CA VAL A 361 7.25 31.54 14.82
C VAL A 361 7.48 31.55 13.32
N LYS A 362 8.02 30.47 12.80
CA LYS A 362 8.17 30.25 11.37
C LYS A 362 7.12 29.27 10.88
N THR A 363 6.46 29.62 9.77
CA THR A 363 5.55 28.75 9.06
C THR A 363 6.07 28.52 7.64
N MET A 364 6.17 27.28 7.22
CA MET A 364 6.59 26.89 5.88
C MET A 364 5.49 26.03 5.24
N VAL A 365 5.27 26.19 3.95
CA VAL A 365 4.49 25.26 3.12
C VAL A 365 5.45 24.52 2.21
N LEU A 366 5.41 23.20 2.30
CA LEU A 366 6.26 22.29 1.56
C LEU A 366 5.44 21.60 0.47
N GLU A 367 5.96 21.56 -0.76
CA GLU A 367 5.40 20.81 -1.88
C GLU A 367 6.30 19.63 -2.24
N PRO A 368 5.74 18.45 -2.59
CA PRO A 368 6.54 17.32 -3.04
C PRO A 368 7.32 17.64 -4.33
N ARG A 369 8.64 17.44 -4.31
CA ARG A 369 9.52 17.61 -5.46
C ARG A 369 10.32 16.33 -5.69
N GLY A 370 9.81 15.46 -6.56
CA GLY A 370 10.39 14.13 -6.77
C GLY A 370 10.34 13.30 -5.49
N ALA A 371 11.49 12.86 -5.00
CA ALA A 371 11.61 12.08 -3.76
C ALA A 371 11.88 12.95 -2.52
N SER A 372 11.76 14.28 -2.63
CA SER A 372 12.01 15.22 -1.54
C SER A 372 10.92 16.28 -1.45
N TRP A 373 11.15 17.31 -0.67
CA TRP A 373 10.24 18.42 -0.48
C TRP A 373 10.91 19.73 -0.87
N ALA A 374 10.14 20.68 -1.38
CA ALA A 374 10.59 22.03 -1.63
C ALA A 374 9.72 23.04 -0.87
N ILE A 375 10.31 24.10 -0.37
CA ILE A 375 9.62 25.22 0.29
C ILE A 375 9.00 26.08 -0.81
N VAL A 376 7.67 26.18 -0.81
CA VAL A 376 6.90 27.05 -1.74
C VAL A 376 6.48 28.36 -1.09
N SER A 377 6.35 28.37 0.24
CA SER A 377 6.15 29.61 0.98
C SER A 377 6.76 29.50 2.38
N GLU A 378 7.22 30.62 2.88
CA GLU A 378 7.75 30.81 4.22
C GLU A 378 7.26 32.15 4.76
N SER A 379 6.83 32.17 6.01
CA SER A 379 6.55 33.39 6.77
C SER A 379 7.19 33.31 8.15
N TRP A 380 7.49 34.49 8.72
CA TRP A 380 8.05 34.59 10.04
C TRP A 380 7.34 35.71 10.84
N GLU A 381 6.92 35.38 12.06
CA GLU A 381 6.25 36.28 12.99
C GLU A 381 7.07 36.39 14.27
N PRO A 382 7.53 37.61 14.65
CA PRO A 382 8.29 37.78 15.89
C PRO A 382 7.44 37.45 17.11
N LEU A 383 8.06 36.85 18.13
CA LEU A 383 7.48 36.80 19.45
C LEU A 383 7.67 38.15 20.12
N SER A 384 6.57 38.73 20.58
CA SER A 384 6.56 39.96 21.39
C SER A 384 7.19 39.75 22.75
#